data_2427a5b6c65ce0ba45ca864e95da650d
#
_entry.id   2427a5b6c65ce0ba45ca864e95da650d
#
_cell.length_a   1.000
_cell.length_b   1.000
_cell.length_c   1.000
_cell.angle_alpha   90.00
_cell.angle_beta   90.00
_cell.angle_gamma   90.00
#
_symmetry.space_group_name_H-M   'P 1'
#
loop_
_entity.id
_entity.type
_entity.pdbx_description
1 polymer ?
#
loop_
_entity_poly.entity_id
_entity_poly.type
_entity_poly.pdbx_seq_one_letter_code
_entity_poly.pdbx_strand_id
1 'polypeptide(L)'
;QLRTNGRRKNCRVELAQPDSGLPDFDFPENVALALAVCREIGVDRDRALEGILRYQPDPYALSLFRLPSGAAFVNAMSVNDPQSTQLDYHRVAGRPGMVGRRLVLLINNRPDRGYRTEHMMMVARGLEPEEIWLIGASQRAVRRTLRHILPDTPVRLFPGAEALPLD
;
A
#
# COMPACT_ATOMS: atom_id res chain seq x y z
N GLN A 1 22.93 0.89 -4.79
CA GLN A 1 23.13 -0.52 -4.36
C GLN A 1 22.84 -1.51 -5.49
N LEU A 2 21.70 -1.46 -6.19
CA LEU A 2 21.36 -2.37 -7.30
C LEU A 2 22.38 -2.29 -8.46
N ARG A 3 22.78 -1.08 -8.89
CA ARG A 3 23.81 -0.89 -9.93
C ARG A 3 25.16 -1.49 -9.54
N THR A 4 25.57 -1.35 -8.29
CA THR A 4 26.83 -1.91 -7.77
C THR A 4 26.78 -3.44 -7.76
N ASN A 5 25.65 -4.01 -7.33
CA ASN A 5 25.45 -5.46 -7.32
C ASN A 5 25.38 -6.04 -8.75
N GLY A 6 24.73 -5.34 -9.67
CA GLY A 6 24.67 -5.73 -11.09
C GLY A 6 26.08 -5.78 -11.71
N ARG A 7 26.91 -4.77 -11.48
CA ARG A 7 28.32 -4.75 -11.96
C ARG A 7 29.12 -5.93 -11.41
N ARG A 8 28.97 -6.25 -10.12
CA ARG A 8 29.67 -7.40 -9.50
C ARG A 8 29.25 -8.75 -10.11
N LYS A 9 28.01 -8.86 -10.61
CA LYS A 9 27.48 -10.07 -11.23
C LYS A 9 27.54 -10.05 -12.75
N ASN A 10 28.22 -9.07 -13.34
CA ASN A 10 28.27 -8.84 -14.78
C ASN A 10 26.87 -8.76 -15.44
N CYS A 11 25.93 -8.15 -14.72
CA CYS A 11 24.57 -7.93 -15.18
C CYS A 11 24.37 -6.47 -15.60
N ARG A 12 23.68 -6.24 -16.71
CA ARG A 12 23.18 -4.92 -17.07
C ARG A 12 22.07 -4.51 -16.10
N VAL A 13 22.18 -3.32 -15.56
CA VAL A 13 21.14 -2.74 -14.68
C VAL A 13 20.61 -1.48 -15.33
N GLU A 14 19.34 -1.47 -15.62
CA GLU A 14 18.62 -0.35 -16.17
C GLU A 14 17.63 0.21 -15.16
N LEU A 15 17.45 1.52 -15.14
CA LEU A 15 16.45 2.22 -14.33
C LEU A 15 15.27 2.58 -15.22
N ALA A 16 14.14 1.90 -15.00
CA ALA A 16 12.88 2.28 -15.62
C ALA A 16 12.31 3.51 -14.89
N GLN A 17 11.99 4.54 -15.66
CA GLN A 17 11.36 5.76 -15.13
C GLN A 17 10.10 6.07 -15.94
N PRO A 18 9.02 6.54 -15.30
CA PRO A 18 7.85 7.04 -16.00
C PRO A 18 8.25 8.22 -16.90
N ASP A 19 7.71 8.26 -18.08
CA ASP A 19 7.84 9.40 -18.98
C ASP A 19 6.53 10.20 -19.05
N SER A 20 6.58 11.41 -19.58
CA SER A 20 5.42 12.30 -19.72
C SER A 20 4.40 11.84 -20.76
N GLY A 21 4.71 10.80 -21.53
CA GLY A 21 3.82 10.22 -22.54
C GLY A 21 2.99 9.05 -21.99
N LEU A 22 3.09 8.74 -20.69
CA LEU A 22 2.24 7.72 -20.10
C LEU A 22 0.86 8.29 -19.77
N PRO A 23 -0.22 7.52 -20.00
CA PRO A 23 -1.52 7.84 -19.43
C PRO A 23 -1.47 7.97 -17.90
N ASP A 24 -2.48 8.60 -17.31
CA ASP A 24 -2.61 8.71 -15.87
C ASP A 24 -2.88 7.33 -15.24
N PHE A 25 -1.86 6.77 -14.61
CA PHE A 25 -1.91 5.50 -13.90
C PHE A 25 -1.68 5.71 -12.40
N ASP A 26 -2.34 4.92 -11.57
CA ASP A 26 -2.12 4.93 -10.12
C ASP A 26 -0.66 4.58 -9.75
N PHE A 27 0.00 3.73 -10.55
CA PHE A 27 1.37 3.25 -10.33
C PHE A 27 2.22 3.40 -11.60
N PRO A 28 2.59 4.63 -12.00
CA PRO A 28 3.34 4.87 -13.23
C PRO A 28 4.73 4.21 -13.24
N GLU A 29 5.33 4.00 -12.07
CA GLU A 29 6.61 3.31 -11.95
C GLU A 29 6.50 1.83 -12.35
N ASN A 30 5.40 1.16 -12.00
CA ASN A 30 5.13 -0.23 -12.39
C ASN A 30 4.91 -0.33 -13.89
N VAL A 31 4.22 0.64 -14.49
CA VAL A 31 4.04 0.73 -15.93
C VAL A 31 5.37 0.92 -16.64
N ALA A 32 6.21 1.84 -16.16
CA ALA A 32 7.54 2.07 -16.71
C ALA A 32 8.41 0.81 -16.65
N LEU A 33 8.35 0.07 -15.54
CA LEU A 33 9.08 -1.19 -15.39
C LEU A 33 8.55 -2.25 -16.38
N ALA A 34 7.25 -2.40 -16.52
CA ALA A 34 6.64 -3.34 -17.47
C ALA A 34 7.04 -3.01 -18.92
N LEU A 35 7.00 -1.73 -19.30
CA LEU A 35 7.43 -1.28 -20.63
C LEU A 35 8.92 -1.54 -20.87
N ALA A 36 9.78 -1.33 -19.86
CA ALA A 36 11.19 -1.64 -19.98
C ALA A 36 11.44 -3.14 -20.22
N VAL A 37 10.71 -4.01 -19.51
CA VAL A 37 10.79 -5.47 -19.74
C VAL A 37 10.28 -5.83 -21.13
N CYS A 38 9.14 -5.30 -21.56
CA CYS A 38 8.58 -5.52 -22.90
C CYS A 38 9.57 -5.15 -24.01
N ARG A 39 10.25 -4.01 -23.87
CA ARG A 39 11.29 -3.58 -24.80
C ARG A 39 12.46 -4.56 -24.87
N GLU A 40 12.94 -5.07 -23.73
CA GLU A 40 14.06 -6.03 -23.69
C GLU A 40 13.73 -7.38 -24.37
N ILE A 41 12.46 -7.77 -24.37
CA ILE A 41 11.99 -8.99 -25.06
C ILE A 41 11.44 -8.73 -26.46
N GLY A 42 11.63 -7.53 -27.00
CA GLY A 42 11.26 -7.17 -28.38
C GLY A 42 9.77 -6.89 -28.61
N VAL A 43 9.02 -6.59 -27.56
CA VAL A 43 7.62 -6.13 -27.70
C VAL A 43 7.60 -4.64 -27.94
N ASP A 44 6.89 -4.22 -29.00
CA ASP A 44 6.69 -2.82 -29.33
C ASP A 44 5.97 -2.06 -28.21
N ARG A 45 6.33 -0.77 -28.03
CA ARG A 45 5.82 0.07 -26.95
C ARG A 45 4.30 0.25 -27.01
N ASP A 46 3.75 0.51 -28.18
CA ASP A 46 2.32 0.80 -28.33
C ASP A 46 1.50 -0.46 -28.05
N ARG A 47 1.98 -1.61 -28.52
CA ARG A 47 1.39 -2.91 -28.22
C ARG A 47 1.46 -3.24 -26.73
N ALA A 48 2.57 -2.92 -26.08
CA ALA A 48 2.72 -3.12 -24.63
C ALA A 48 1.76 -2.22 -23.85
N LEU A 49 1.64 -0.94 -24.23
CA LEU A 49 0.68 -0.01 -23.63
C LEU A 49 -0.77 -0.45 -23.83
N GLU A 50 -1.13 -0.93 -25.01
CA GLU A 50 -2.46 -1.47 -25.28
C GLU A 50 -2.79 -2.64 -24.32
N GLY A 51 -1.83 -3.53 -24.09
CA GLY A 51 -1.96 -4.63 -23.14
C GLY A 51 -2.13 -4.14 -21.70
N ILE A 52 -1.35 -3.15 -21.29
CA ILE A 52 -1.42 -2.55 -19.95
C ILE A 52 -2.77 -1.86 -19.71
N LEU A 53 -3.29 -1.13 -20.71
CA LEU A 53 -4.60 -0.46 -20.63
C LEU A 53 -5.78 -1.44 -20.51
N ARG A 54 -5.62 -2.68 -20.95
CA ARG A 54 -6.61 -3.75 -20.78
C ARG A 54 -6.49 -4.50 -19.45
N TYR A 55 -5.43 -4.21 -18.66
CA TYR A 55 -5.23 -4.86 -17.38
C TYR A 55 -6.36 -4.53 -16.40
N GLN A 56 -6.91 -5.54 -15.82
CA GLN A 56 -7.88 -5.40 -14.72
C GLN A 56 -7.12 -5.59 -13.41
N PRO A 57 -7.11 -4.56 -12.53
CA PRO A 57 -6.46 -4.67 -11.23
C PRO A 57 -7.05 -5.81 -10.41
N ASP A 58 -6.20 -6.44 -9.60
CA ASP A 58 -6.65 -7.34 -8.54
C ASP A 58 -7.64 -6.58 -7.64
N PRO A 59 -8.85 -7.12 -7.37
CA PRO A 59 -9.83 -6.47 -6.50
C PRO A 59 -9.31 -6.24 -5.07
N TYR A 60 -8.25 -6.91 -4.67
CA TYR A 60 -7.55 -6.69 -3.40
C TYR A 60 -6.36 -5.70 -3.50
N ALA A 61 -6.06 -5.20 -4.70
CA ALA A 61 -5.16 -4.06 -4.86
C ALA A 61 -5.78 -2.80 -4.25
N LEU A 62 -5.07 -1.67 -4.31
CA LEU A 62 -5.53 -0.40 -3.77
C LEU A 62 -6.93 -0.03 -4.29
N SER A 63 -7.95 -0.25 -3.47
CA SER A 63 -9.36 -0.02 -3.80
C SER A 63 -10.00 0.91 -2.79
N LEU A 64 -10.83 1.83 -3.28
CA LEU A 64 -11.58 2.79 -2.47
C LEU A 64 -13.07 2.45 -2.47
N PHE A 65 -13.63 2.22 -1.30
CA PHE A 65 -15.06 2.01 -1.08
C PHE A 65 -15.65 3.15 -0.27
N ARG A 66 -16.83 3.61 -0.67
CA ARG A 66 -17.64 4.56 0.11
C ARG A 66 -18.60 3.80 1.00
N LEU A 67 -18.53 4.06 2.29
CA LEU A 67 -19.43 3.44 3.27
C LEU A 67 -20.71 4.26 3.44
N PRO A 68 -21.82 3.66 3.89
CA PRO A 68 -23.09 4.36 4.15
C PRO A 68 -22.93 5.55 5.11
N SER A 69 -22.06 5.43 6.11
CA SER A 69 -21.68 6.51 7.03
C SER A 69 -21.00 7.72 6.38
N GLY A 70 -20.67 7.66 5.08
CA GLY A 70 -19.89 8.66 4.37
C GLY A 70 -18.37 8.52 4.57
N ALA A 71 -17.91 7.55 5.38
CA ALA A 71 -16.51 7.21 5.49
C ALA A 71 -15.97 6.59 4.19
N ALA A 72 -14.68 6.64 4.00
CA ALA A 72 -13.99 5.96 2.90
C ALA A 72 -13.16 4.82 3.46
N PHE A 73 -13.40 3.60 2.98
CA PHE A 73 -12.57 2.44 3.28
C PHE A 73 -11.59 2.23 2.14
N VAL A 74 -10.30 2.29 2.47
CA VAL A 74 -9.21 2.03 1.52
C VAL A 74 -8.65 0.65 1.80
N ASN A 75 -8.84 -0.26 0.85
CA ASN A 75 -8.27 -1.59 0.93
C ASN A 75 -6.82 -1.56 0.39
N ALA A 76 -5.86 -1.71 1.29
CA ALA A 76 -4.44 -1.79 0.98
C ALA A 76 -3.85 -3.18 1.36
N MET A 77 -4.65 -4.24 1.33
CA MET A 77 -4.26 -5.58 1.80
C MET A 77 -3.19 -6.25 0.94
N SER A 78 -3.06 -5.86 -0.32
CA SER A 78 -2.03 -6.37 -1.24
C SER A 78 -0.64 -5.78 -0.99
N VAL A 79 -0.56 -4.68 -0.26
CA VAL A 79 0.73 -4.01 0.03
C VAL A 79 1.55 -4.83 1.02
N ASN A 80 2.84 -4.99 0.72
CA ASN A 80 3.71 -5.91 1.46
C ASN A 80 4.81 -5.23 2.29
N ASP A 81 4.99 -3.92 2.16
CA ASP A 81 6.04 -3.18 2.85
C ASP A 81 5.58 -1.79 3.31
N PRO A 82 6.25 -1.20 4.31
CA PRO A 82 5.86 0.08 4.88
C PRO A 82 5.94 1.26 3.91
N GLN A 83 6.92 1.29 3.02
CA GLN A 83 7.12 2.40 2.08
C GLN A 83 6.00 2.45 1.05
N SER A 84 5.66 1.31 0.47
CA SER A 84 4.53 1.20 -0.47
C SER A 84 3.21 1.56 0.20
N THR A 85 2.98 1.14 1.46
CA THR A 85 1.77 1.50 2.21
C THR A 85 1.66 3.01 2.42
N GLN A 86 2.76 3.68 2.78
CA GLN A 86 2.79 5.13 2.94
C GLN A 86 2.55 5.85 1.61
N LEU A 87 3.16 5.38 0.53
CA LEU A 87 2.96 5.93 -0.80
C LEU A 87 1.50 5.85 -1.23
N ASP A 88 0.87 4.69 -1.04
CA ASP A 88 -0.54 4.47 -1.35
C ASP A 88 -1.46 5.38 -0.52
N TYR A 89 -1.16 5.53 0.77
CA TYR A 89 -1.89 6.48 1.61
C TYR A 89 -1.81 7.90 1.06
N HIS A 90 -0.62 8.41 0.74
CA HIS A 90 -0.46 9.76 0.21
C HIS A 90 -1.16 9.97 -1.13
N ARG A 91 -1.14 8.96 -2.00
CA ARG A 91 -1.89 9.00 -3.28
C ARG A 91 -3.39 9.10 -3.06
N VAL A 92 -3.93 8.34 -2.10
CA VAL A 92 -5.37 8.39 -1.80
C VAL A 92 -5.74 9.65 -1.04
N ALA A 93 -4.96 10.05 -0.04
CA ALA A 93 -5.23 11.24 0.78
C ALA A 93 -5.24 12.54 -0.05
N GLY A 94 -4.47 12.60 -1.13
CA GLY A 94 -4.45 13.72 -2.07
C GLY A 94 -5.63 13.78 -3.04
N ARG A 95 -6.46 12.73 -3.13
CA ARG A 95 -7.61 12.70 -4.07
C ARG A 95 -8.74 13.66 -3.64
N PRO A 96 -9.50 14.21 -4.60
CA PRO A 96 -10.69 15.01 -4.29
C PRO A 96 -11.64 14.28 -3.34
N GLY A 97 -12.07 14.97 -2.27
CA GLY A 97 -12.95 14.44 -1.24
C GLY A 97 -12.29 13.54 -0.20
N MET A 98 -10.96 13.38 -0.26
CA MET A 98 -10.16 12.69 0.79
C MET A 98 -9.35 13.66 1.64
N VAL A 99 -9.04 14.84 1.11
CA VAL A 99 -8.26 15.87 1.81
C VAL A 99 -8.94 16.28 3.11
N GLY A 100 -8.15 16.34 4.21
CA GLY A 100 -8.63 16.75 5.53
C GLY A 100 -9.49 15.69 6.26
N ARG A 101 -9.60 14.47 5.73
CA ARG A 101 -10.28 13.38 6.43
C ARG A 101 -9.44 12.82 7.56
N ARG A 102 -10.11 12.47 8.65
CA ARG A 102 -9.54 11.73 9.76
C ARG A 102 -9.04 10.35 9.29
N LEU A 103 -7.83 9.97 9.68
CA LEU A 103 -7.26 8.66 9.38
C LEU A 103 -7.48 7.69 10.54
N VAL A 104 -8.18 6.59 10.26
CA VAL A 104 -8.26 5.41 11.13
C VAL A 104 -7.47 4.28 10.45
N LEU A 105 -6.44 3.78 11.11
CA LEU A 105 -5.63 2.68 10.59
C LEU A 105 -6.17 1.34 11.10
N LEU A 106 -6.75 0.53 10.19
CA LEU A 106 -7.17 -0.84 10.50
C LEU A 106 -6.04 -1.82 10.22
N ILE A 107 -5.60 -2.54 11.26
CA ILE A 107 -4.58 -3.58 11.17
C ILE A 107 -5.22 -4.94 11.42
N ASN A 108 -5.13 -5.82 10.42
CA ASN A 108 -5.46 -7.24 10.55
C ASN A 108 -4.17 -8.05 10.78
N ASN A 109 -3.91 -8.42 12.03
CA ASN A 109 -2.70 -9.16 12.37
C ASN A 109 -2.89 -10.67 12.22
N ARG A 110 -2.17 -11.27 11.28
CA ARG A 110 -2.23 -12.70 10.98
C ARG A 110 -1.18 -13.48 11.78
N PRO A 111 -1.53 -14.66 12.34
CA PRO A 111 -0.60 -15.45 13.16
C PRO A 111 0.57 -16.03 12.36
N ASP A 112 0.36 -16.30 11.05
CA ASP A 112 1.35 -16.89 10.14
C ASP A 112 2.37 -15.88 9.60
N ARG A 113 2.25 -14.59 9.94
CA ARG A 113 3.07 -13.51 9.39
C ARG A 113 3.57 -12.55 10.47
N GLY A 114 4.21 -13.09 11.51
CA GLY A 114 4.69 -12.31 12.67
C GLY A 114 5.62 -11.15 12.29
N TYR A 115 6.47 -11.30 11.27
CA TYR A 115 7.35 -10.25 10.77
C TYR A 115 6.59 -9.02 10.23
N ARG A 116 5.36 -9.20 9.76
CA ARG A 116 4.51 -8.07 9.31
C ARG A 116 4.05 -7.18 10.45
N THR A 117 4.05 -7.68 11.68
CA THR A 117 3.72 -6.84 12.84
C THR A 117 4.69 -5.67 12.96
N GLU A 118 5.99 -5.90 12.77
CA GLU A 118 7.00 -4.83 12.78
C GLU A 118 6.76 -3.83 11.65
N HIS A 119 6.45 -4.32 10.45
CA HIS A 119 6.10 -3.46 9.31
C HIS A 119 4.88 -2.58 9.63
N MET A 120 3.84 -3.15 10.25
CA MET A 120 2.66 -2.38 10.64
C MET A 120 2.95 -1.34 11.72
N MET A 121 3.92 -1.59 12.61
CA MET A 121 4.40 -0.58 13.56
C MET A 121 5.08 0.59 12.82
N MET A 122 5.90 0.29 11.81
CA MET A 122 6.53 1.32 10.97
C MET A 122 5.49 2.14 10.20
N VAL A 123 4.47 1.47 9.63
CA VAL A 123 3.35 2.13 8.95
C VAL A 123 2.61 3.05 9.92
N ALA A 124 2.21 2.55 11.09
CA ALA A 124 1.50 3.34 12.08
C ALA A 124 2.28 4.59 12.51
N ARG A 125 3.59 4.44 12.74
CA ARG A 125 4.48 5.56 13.09
C ARG A 125 4.62 6.58 11.95
N GLY A 126 4.68 6.12 10.70
CA GLY A 126 4.87 7.01 9.55
C GLY A 126 3.60 7.70 9.09
N LEU A 127 2.42 7.13 9.36
CA LEU A 127 1.13 7.72 8.99
C LEU A 127 0.50 8.56 10.11
N GLU A 128 0.93 8.37 11.36
CA GLU A 128 0.42 9.07 12.55
C GLU A 128 -1.12 9.11 12.58
N PRO A 129 -1.80 7.95 12.54
CA PRO A 129 -3.25 7.91 12.49
C PRO A 129 -3.87 8.47 13.77
N GLU A 130 -5.04 9.06 13.67
CA GLU A 130 -5.80 9.57 14.81
C GLU A 130 -6.41 8.45 15.66
N GLU A 131 -6.57 7.25 15.10
CA GLU A 131 -7.02 6.07 15.82
C GLU A 131 -6.53 4.81 15.12
N ILE A 132 -6.27 3.74 15.89
CA ILE A 132 -5.87 2.43 15.37
C ILE A 132 -6.88 1.38 15.79
N TRP A 133 -7.36 0.60 14.83
CA TRP A 133 -8.23 -0.53 15.04
C TRP A 133 -7.49 -1.83 14.79
N LEU A 134 -7.58 -2.78 15.72
CA LEU A 134 -6.92 -4.07 15.62
C LEU A 134 -7.95 -5.20 15.52
N ILE A 135 -7.77 -6.06 14.52
CA ILE A 135 -8.42 -7.36 14.42
C ILE A 135 -7.37 -8.47 14.27
N GLY A 136 -7.79 -9.73 14.37
CA GLY A 136 -6.91 -10.89 14.16
C GLY A 136 -6.12 -11.29 15.40
N ALA A 137 -4.95 -11.88 15.19
CA ALA A 137 -4.17 -12.52 16.26
C ALA A 137 -3.35 -11.51 17.10
N SER A 138 -2.99 -11.93 18.32
CA SER A 138 -2.02 -11.22 19.19
C SER A 138 -2.33 -9.75 19.47
N GLN A 139 -3.59 -9.32 19.38
CA GLN A 139 -4.02 -7.92 19.50
C GLN A 139 -3.50 -7.24 20.78
N ARG A 140 -3.49 -7.94 21.93
CA ARG A 140 -3.02 -7.36 23.21
C ARG A 140 -1.53 -7.02 23.16
N ALA A 141 -0.71 -7.89 22.52
CA ALA A 141 0.73 -7.65 22.37
C ALA A 141 0.96 -6.49 21.41
N VAL A 142 0.29 -6.48 20.24
CA VAL A 142 0.35 -5.40 19.26
C VAL A 142 -0.06 -4.07 19.88
N ARG A 143 -1.17 -4.02 20.64
CA ARG A 143 -1.61 -2.81 21.34
C ARG A 143 -0.56 -2.30 22.36
N ARG A 144 0.11 -3.22 23.08
CA ARG A 144 1.15 -2.82 24.02
C ARG A 144 2.30 -2.11 23.32
N THR A 145 2.77 -2.66 22.19
CA THR A 145 3.81 -2.05 21.37
C THR A 145 3.38 -0.71 20.80
N LEU A 146 2.17 -0.64 20.23
CA LEU A 146 1.62 0.61 19.70
C LEU A 146 1.54 1.72 20.75
N ARG A 147 1.08 1.42 21.96
CA ARG A 147 1.04 2.40 23.07
C ARG A 147 2.41 2.91 23.49
N HIS A 148 3.47 2.15 23.21
CA HIS A 148 4.83 2.59 23.50
C HIS A 148 5.37 3.54 22.42
N ILE A 149 5.01 3.31 21.17
CA ILE A 149 5.52 4.11 20.02
C ILE A 149 4.60 5.28 19.64
N LEU A 150 3.31 5.18 19.96
CA LEU A 150 2.27 6.18 19.70
C LEU A 150 1.38 6.31 20.96
N PRO A 151 1.89 6.89 22.06
CA PRO A 151 1.20 6.88 23.35
C PRO A 151 -0.14 7.61 23.33
N ASP A 152 -0.26 8.66 22.53
CA ASP A 152 -1.45 9.51 22.44
C ASP A 152 -2.50 9.02 21.44
N THR A 153 -2.18 7.97 20.65
CA THR A 153 -3.10 7.43 19.64
C THR A 153 -4.00 6.35 20.26
N PRO A 154 -5.33 6.52 20.28
CA PRO A 154 -6.25 5.51 20.76
C PRO A 154 -6.15 4.20 19.95
N VAL A 155 -6.09 3.06 20.68
CA VAL A 155 -6.04 1.73 20.05
C VAL A 155 -7.21 0.89 20.54
N ARG A 156 -8.14 0.58 19.61
CA ARG A 156 -9.31 -0.27 19.88
C ARG A 156 -9.10 -1.68 19.36
N LEU A 157 -9.62 -2.65 20.10
CA LEU A 157 -9.56 -4.08 19.74
C LEU A 157 -10.95 -4.56 19.36
N PHE A 158 -11.04 -5.30 18.26
CA PHE A 158 -12.28 -5.89 17.78
C PHE A 158 -12.12 -7.41 17.62
N PRO A 159 -13.10 -8.23 17.97
CA PRO A 159 -13.01 -9.69 17.86
C PRO A 159 -12.88 -10.15 16.40
N GLY A 160 -13.45 -9.42 15.46
CA GLY A 160 -13.40 -9.71 14.03
C GLY A 160 -13.88 -8.52 13.21
N ALA A 161 -13.92 -8.70 11.90
CA ALA A 161 -14.33 -7.64 10.98
C ALA A 161 -15.81 -7.24 11.13
N GLU A 162 -16.65 -8.19 11.53
CA GLU A 162 -18.09 -8.01 11.77
C GLU A 162 -18.42 -7.08 12.95
N ALA A 163 -17.43 -6.85 13.82
CA ALA A 163 -17.57 -5.97 14.97
C ALA A 163 -17.07 -4.54 14.73
N LEU A 164 -16.58 -4.26 13.52
CA LEU A 164 -16.10 -2.93 13.16
C LEU A 164 -17.28 -1.96 12.98
N PRO A 165 -17.22 -0.73 13.52
CA PRO A 165 -18.29 0.27 13.35
C PRO A 165 -18.16 0.95 11.97
N LEU A 166 -18.59 0.26 10.94
CA LEU A 166 -18.49 0.71 9.53
C LEU A 166 -19.81 1.27 8.97
N ASP A 167 -20.87 1.25 9.77
CA ASP A 167 -22.19 1.77 9.41
C ASP A 167 -22.25 3.30 9.43
#